data_2115fe058e127f7c3afdc52cec331805
#
_entry.id   2115fe058e127f7c3afdc52cec331805
#
_cell.length_a   1.000
_cell.length_b   1.000
_cell.length_c   1.000
_cell.angle_alpha   90.00
_cell.angle_beta   90.00
_cell.angle_gamma   90.00
#
_symmetry.space_group_name_H-M   'P 1'
#
loop_
_entity.id
_entity.type
_entity.pdbx_description
1 polymer ?
#
loop_
_entity_poly.entity_id
_entity_poly.type
_entity_poly.pdbx_seq_one_letter_code
_entity_poly.pdbx_strand_id
1 'polypeptide(L)'
;MGRLQRWRSGVWVRGDLQALGPLALGDSIAVDGVCLTVSSLGGDGFQADVSEETLARSTLAPKADGGGWVNLEPALRLADRLGGHLVSGHVDGQAKILTIQRQPASWHLEVGCDPHHHGRYLCEKASVALDGISLTLAGCDDDGSRFWIAVIPHTWMTTTLQYRQVGDPLNLEIDLLAKYTERLLYARSQAGGSDSPGPFPGRDGKAAPPIPINAAWLRSQGW
;
A
#
# COMPACT_ATOMS: atom_id res chain seq x y z
N MET A 1 -10.07 -10.13 -9.96
CA MET A 1 -8.96 -9.86 -10.91
C MET A 1 -9.51 -9.42 -12.26
N GLY A 2 -8.73 -8.63 -13.01
CA GLY A 2 -9.10 -8.16 -14.35
C GLY A 2 -7.93 -8.23 -15.32
N ARG A 3 -8.20 -7.83 -16.56
CA ARG A 3 -7.21 -7.66 -17.63
C ARG A 3 -7.02 -6.18 -17.92
N LEU A 4 -5.79 -5.74 -18.00
CA LEU A 4 -5.42 -4.35 -18.29
C LEU A 4 -5.01 -4.22 -19.74
N GLN A 5 -5.53 -3.20 -20.43
CA GLN A 5 -5.17 -2.87 -21.82
C GLN A 5 -4.95 -1.37 -21.94
N ARG A 6 -4.03 -0.97 -22.82
CA ARG A 6 -3.83 0.45 -23.13
C ARG A 6 -5.04 1.01 -23.88
N TRP A 7 -5.44 2.22 -23.50
CA TRP A 7 -6.54 2.93 -24.14
C TRP A 7 -6.25 4.43 -24.17
N ARG A 8 -5.95 4.96 -25.34
CA ARG A 8 -5.61 6.39 -25.52
C ARG A 8 -4.54 6.85 -24.50
N SER A 9 -4.86 7.87 -23.67
CA SER A 9 -4.00 8.39 -22.61
C SER A 9 -4.12 7.63 -21.29
N GLY A 10 -4.91 6.54 -21.25
CA GLY A 10 -5.18 5.80 -20.02
C GLY A 10 -5.21 4.30 -20.25
N VAL A 11 -6.08 3.64 -19.51
CA VAL A 11 -6.24 2.18 -19.53
C VAL A 11 -7.70 1.79 -19.62
N TRP A 12 -7.94 0.63 -20.22
CA TRP A 12 -9.18 -0.12 -20.14
C TRP A 12 -8.96 -1.33 -19.23
N VAL A 13 -9.80 -1.45 -18.22
CA VAL A 13 -9.77 -2.57 -17.27
C VAL A 13 -10.99 -3.45 -17.54
N ARG A 14 -10.75 -4.70 -17.94
CA ARG A 14 -11.78 -5.71 -18.17
C ARG A 14 -11.79 -6.71 -17.03
N GLY A 15 -12.97 -7.10 -16.58
CA GLY A 15 -13.13 -8.10 -15.53
C GLY A 15 -14.55 -8.27 -15.06
N ASP A 16 -14.73 -9.14 -14.08
CA ASP A 16 -16.02 -9.29 -13.40
C ASP A 16 -16.26 -8.07 -12.48
N LEU A 17 -16.91 -7.05 -13.04
CA LEU A 17 -17.26 -5.84 -12.30
C LEU A 17 -18.32 -6.10 -11.22
N GLN A 18 -19.10 -7.18 -11.31
CA GLN A 18 -20.10 -7.51 -10.28
C GLN A 18 -19.43 -7.79 -8.92
N ALA A 19 -18.24 -8.38 -8.95
CA ALA A 19 -17.44 -8.62 -7.74
C ALA A 19 -16.96 -7.33 -7.05
N LEU A 20 -16.93 -6.19 -7.75
CA LEU A 20 -16.57 -4.87 -7.21
C LEU A 20 -17.80 -4.12 -6.64
N GLY A 21 -19.01 -4.64 -6.85
CA GLY A 21 -20.25 -3.95 -6.55
C GLY A 21 -20.66 -2.95 -7.65
N PRO A 22 -21.70 -2.14 -7.41
CA PRO A 22 -22.15 -1.15 -8.38
C PRO A 22 -21.09 -0.04 -8.51
N LEU A 23 -20.57 0.13 -9.74
CA LEU A 23 -19.60 1.19 -10.07
C LEU A 23 -20.30 2.37 -10.72
N ALA A 24 -19.83 3.58 -10.39
CA ALA A 24 -20.26 4.83 -10.99
C ALA A 24 -19.07 5.60 -11.57
N LEU A 25 -19.34 6.57 -12.44
CA LEU A 25 -18.33 7.52 -12.89
C LEU A 25 -17.82 8.31 -11.70
N GLY A 26 -16.50 8.46 -11.60
CA GLY A 26 -15.85 9.12 -10.49
C GLY A 26 -15.46 8.22 -9.32
N ASP A 27 -15.89 6.95 -9.32
CA ASP A 27 -15.46 6.00 -8.29
C ASP A 27 -13.97 5.71 -8.40
N SER A 28 -13.34 5.44 -7.25
CA SER A 28 -11.96 5.01 -7.17
C SER A 28 -11.86 3.49 -7.09
N ILE A 29 -11.01 2.92 -7.93
CA ILE A 29 -10.69 1.48 -7.96
C ILE A 29 -9.18 1.33 -7.88
N ALA A 30 -8.69 0.50 -6.96
CA ALA A 30 -7.31 0.08 -6.95
C ALA A 30 -7.09 -0.99 -8.03
N VAL A 31 -6.16 -0.70 -8.96
CA VAL A 31 -5.74 -1.59 -10.05
C VAL A 31 -4.28 -1.97 -9.80
N ASP A 32 -4.02 -3.19 -9.37
CA ASP A 32 -2.71 -3.60 -8.83
C ASP A 32 -2.17 -2.60 -7.78
N GLY A 33 -3.06 -2.14 -6.89
CA GLY A 33 -2.72 -1.18 -5.84
C GLY A 33 -2.58 0.26 -6.32
N VAL A 34 -2.82 0.56 -7.59
CA VAL A 34 -2.84 1.95 -8.10
C VAL A 34 -4.26 2.47 -8.07
N CYS A 35 -4.49 3.54 -7.31
CA CYS A 35 -5.80 4.20 -7.25
C CYS A 35 -6.10 4.90 -8.58
N LEU A 36 -7.11 4.43 -9.29
CA LEU A 36 -7.59 4.99 -10.56
C LEU A 36 -9.04 5.41 -10.45
N THR A 37 -9.38 6.51 -11.13
CA THR A 37 -10.76 7.02 -11.17
C THR A 37 -11.48 6.52 -12.41
N VAL A 38 -12.67 5.96 -12.23
CA VAL A 38 -13.54 5.50 -13.33
C VAL A 38 -13.97 6.71 -14.17
N SER A 39 -13.47 6.82 -15.40
CA SER A 39 -13.80 7.89 -16.35
C SER A 39 -14.88 7.48 -17.38
N SER A 40 -15.06 6.17 -17.61
CA SER A 40 -16.12 5.63 -18.45
C SER A 40 -16.42 4.19 -18.04
N LEU A 41 -17.69 3.78 -18.20
CA LEU A 41 -18.16 2.41 -17.98
C LEU A 41 -18.58 1.78 -19.29
N GLY A 42 -18.23 0.51 -19.49
CA GLY A 42 -18.65 -0.31 -20.63
C GLY A 42 -19.16 -1.68 -20.19
N GLY A 43 -19.68 -2.46 -21.12
CA GLY A 43 -20.33 -3.74 -20.81
C GLY A 43 -19.43 -4.80 -20.17
N ASP A 44 -18.09 -4.71 -20.36
CA ASP A 44 -17.12 -5.69 -19.90
C ASP A 44 -16.00 -5.09 -19.04
N GLY A 45 -16.12 -3.78 -18.67
CA GLY A 45 -15.06 -3.10 -17.95
C GLY A 45 -15.29 -1.61 -17.73
N PHE A 46 -14.22 -0.94 -17.33
CA PHE A 46 -14.19 0.51 -17.16
C PHE A 46 -12.91 1.11 -17.75
N GLN A 47 -12.98 2.40 -18.06
CA GLN A 47 -11.82 3.22 -18.44
C GLN A 47 -11.35 4.06 -17.25
N ALA A 48 -10.06 4.29 -17.20
CA ALA A 48 -9.46 5.24 -16.29
C ALA A 48 -8.32 5.99 -16.99
N ASP A 49 -8.25 7.30 -16.77
CA ASP A 49 -7.12 8.11 -17.19
C ASP A 49 -5.96 7.87 -16.23
N VAL A 50 -4.73 7.84 -16.75
CA VAL A 50 -3.54 7.56 -15.96
C VAL A 50 -2.48 8.62 -16.26
N SER A 51 -1.98 9.29 -15.22
CA SER A 51 -0.94 10.30 -15.37
C SER A 51 0.40 9.67 -15.76
N GLU A 52 1.27 10.45 -16.42
CA GLU A 52 2.63 10.01 -16.74
C GLU A 52 3.43 9.63 -15.48
N GLU A 53 3.26 10.37 -14.39
CA GLU A 53 3.88 10.06 -13.09
C GLU A 53 3.44 8.69 -12.58
N THR A 54 2.15 8.37 -12.64
CA THR A 54 1.61 7.06 -12.25
C THR A 54 2.17 5.94 -13.13
N LEU A 55 2.24 6.16 -14.44
CA LEU A 55 2.83 5.19 -15.38
C LEU A 55 4.32 4.96 -15.11
N ALA A 56 5.06 6.01 -14.76
CA ALA A 56 6.50 5.92 -14.48
C ALA A 56 6.80 5.18 -13.17
N ARG A 57 5.97 5.36 -12.13
CA ARG A 57 6.17 4.73 -10.81
C ARG A 57 5.61 3.32 -10.69
N SER A 58 4.69 2.93 -11.57
CA SER A 58 3.96 1.68 -11.43
C SER A 58 4.28 0.68 -12.56
N THR A 59 3.81 -0.55 -12.37
CA THR A 59 3.88 -1.61 -13.39
C THR A 59 2.74 -1.54 -14.39
N LEU A 60 1.88 -0.51 -14.36
CA LEU A 60 0.68 -0.44 -15.21
C LEU A 60 1.02 -0.32 -16.70
N ALA A 61 2.06 0.46 -17.07
CA ALA A 61 2.41 0.67 -18.47
C ALA A 61 2.73 -0.65 -19.20
N PRO A 62 3.72 -1.45 -18.78
CA PRO A 62 4.04 -2.71 -19.45
C PRO A 62 2.89 -3.72 -19.36
N LYS A 63 2.12 -3.73 -18.27
CA LYS A 63 0.94 -4.60 -18.14
C LYS A 63 -0.17 -4.21 -19.11
N ALA A 64 -0.40 -2.90 -19.31
CA ALA A 64 -1.40 -2.42 -20.26
C ALA A 64 -1.04 -2.76 -21.71
N ASP A 65 0.24 -2.67 -22.06
CA ASP A 65 0.73 -3.01 -23.40
C ASP A 65 0.68 -4.52 -23.68
N GLY A 66 0.91 -5.35 -22.67
CA GLY A 66 0.87 -6.81 -22.76
C GLY A 66 -0.48 -7.46 -22.48
N GLY A 67 -1.51 -6.71 -22.11
CA GLY A 67 -2.81 -7.29 -21.70
C GLY A 67 -2.71 -8.09 -20.39
N GLY A 68 -1.92 -7.60 -19.43
CA GLY A 68 -1.60 -8.32 -18.20
C GLY A 68 -2.77 -8.47 -17.23
N TRP A 69 -2.68 -9.45 -16.34
CA TRP A 69 -3.59 -9.61 -15.21
C TRP A 69 -3.30 -8.57 -14.12
N VAL A 70 -4.37 -8.04 -13.52
CA VAL A 70 -4.31 -7.08 -12.41
C VAL A 70 -5.28 -7.48 -11.30
N ASN A 71 -4.90 -7.20 -10.06
CA ASN A 71 -5.81 -7.23 -8.92
C ASN A 71 -6.74 -6.02 -9.00
N LEU A 72 -7.98 -6.20 -8.60
CA LEU A 72 -8.99 -5.14 -8.56
C LEU A 72 -9.61 -5.09 -7.18
N GLU A 73 -9.69 -3.90 -6.60
CA GLU A 73 -10.32 -3.66 -5.31
C GLU A 73 -11.05 -2.33 -5.32
N PRO A 74 -12.33 -2.26 -4.91
CA PRO A 74 -13.04 -0.99 -4.77
C PRO A 74 -12.45 -0.19 -3.61
N ALA A 75 -12.60 1.13 -3.64
CA ALA A 75 -12.22 1.98 -2.52
C ALA A 75 -12.96 1.57 -1.24
N LEU A 76 -12.22 1.47 -0.13
CA LEU A 76 -12.75 1.13 1.18
C LEU A 76 -13.73 2.22 1.65
N ARG A 77 -14.93 1.84 2.07
CA ARG A 77 -15.92 2.72 2.68
C ARG A 77 -15.77 2.71 4.21
N LEU A 78 -16.17 3.78 4.88
CA LEU A 78 -16.08 3.86 6.36
C LEU A 78 -16.83 2.75 7.09
N ALA A 79 -17.85 2.16 6.47
CA ALA A 79 -18.64 1.06 7.03
C ALA A 79 -18.03 -0.32 6.76
N ASP A 80 -16.99 -0.44 5.93
CA ASP A 80 -16.40 -1.71 5.56
C ASP A 80 -15.42 -2.19 6.64
N ARG A 81 -15.19 -3.51 6.67
CA ARG A 81 -14.19 -4.08 7.57
C ARG A 81 -12.80 -3.90 7.00
N LEU A 82 -11.87 -3.40 7.81
CA LEU A 82 -10.47 -3.35 7.44
C LEU A 82 -9.86 -4.75 7.61
N GLY A 83 -9.64 -5.45 6.49
CA GLY A 83 -9.11 -6.83 6.47
C GLY A 83 -7.58 -6.92 6.44
N GLY A 84 -6.87 -5.82 6.42
CA GLY A 84 -5.41 -5.71 6.36
C GLY A 84 -4.94 -4.42 7.00
N HIS A 85 -4.00 -3.70 6.38
CA HIS A 85 -3.63 -2.33 6.76
C HIS A 85 -4.30 -1.30 5.85
N LEU A 86 -4.11 -0.01 6.11
CA LEU A 86 -4.63 1.08 5.30
C LEU A 86 -3.85 1.18 3.99
N VAL A 87 -4.34 0.52 2.94
CA VAL A 87 -3.81 0.63 1.58
C VAL A 87 -4.55 1.76 0.88
N SER A 88 -3.82 2.78 0.45
CA SER A 88 -4.39 4.00 -0.13
C SER A 88 -4.47 3.98 -1.67
N GLY A 89 -3.74 3.04 -2.29
CA GLY A 89 -3.59 3.00 -3.74
C GLY A 89 -2.53 3.97 -4.27
N HIS A 90 -1.70 4.52 -3.39
CA HIS A 90 -0.63 5.45 -3.74
C HIS A 90 0.72 4.73 -3.74
N VAL A 91 1.00 4.08 -4.85
CA VAL A 91 2.23 3.31 -5.07
C VAL A 91 3.46 4.20 -4.93
N ASP A 92 4.40 3.79 -4.07
CA ASP A 92 5.66 4.50 -3.84
C ASP A 92 6.71 4.21 -4.89
N GLY A 93 6.68 2.99 -5.44
CA GLY A 93 7.61 2.54 -6.44
C GLY A 93 7.40 1.08 -6.81
N GLN A 94 8.44 0.47 -7.35
CA GLN A 94 8.41 -0.93 -7.76
C GLN A 94 9.37 -1.75 -6.91
N ALA A 95 8.97 -2.98 -6.65
CA ALA A 95 9.79 -4.02 -6.06
C ALA A 95 9.93 -5.17 -7.06
N LYS A 96 10.90 -6.07 -6.86
CA LYS A 96 11.18 -7.17 -7.77
C LYS A 96 11.13 -8.50 -7.03
N ILE A 97 10.47 -9.48 -7.59
CA ILE A 97 10.46 -10.85 -7.05
C ILE A 97 11.84 -11.47 -7.23
N LEU A 98 12.45 -11.88 -6.12
CA LEU A 98 13.75 -12.55 -6.10
C LEU A 98 13.62 -14.07 -6.00
N THR A 99 12.65 -14.55 -5.21
CA THR A 99 12.44 -15.97 -4.96
C THR A 99 10.96 -16.27 -4.80
N ILE A 100 10.51 -17.39 -5.35
CA ILE A 100 9.20 -17.99 -5.10
C ILE A 100 9.43 -19.46 -4.75
N GLN A 101 9.09 -19.87 -3.53
CA GLN A 101 9.22 -21.27 -3.09
C GLN A 101 7.94 -21.76 -2.45
N ARG A 102 7.38 -22.84 -2.97
CA ARG A 102 6.25 -23.50 -2.35
C ARG A 102 6.71 -24.24 -1.10
N GLN A 103 6.00 -24.01 -0.01
CA GLN A 103 6.15 -24.69 1.28
C GLN A 103 4.89 -25.51 1.60
N PRO A 104 4.90 -26.42 2.58
CA PRO A 104 3.74 -27.27 2.89
C PRO A 104 2.44 -26.50 3.15
N ALA A 105 2.50 -25.32 3.81
CA ALA A 105 1.32 -24.54 4.22
C ALA A 105 1.31 -23.11 3.67
N SER A 106 2.29 -22.71 2.87
CA SER A 106 2.44 -21.34 2.37
C SER A 106 3.31 -21.27 1.13
N TRP A 107 3.45 -20.07 0.58
CA TRP A 107 4.46 -19.71 -0.41
C TRP A 107 5.44 -18.73 0.24
N HIS A 108 6.72 -19.08 0.22
CA HIS A 108 7.77 -18.15 0.57
C HIS A 108 8.05 -17.24 -0.62
N LEU A 109 7.76 -15.96 -0.47
CA LEU A 109 7.99 -14.92 -1.47
C LEU A 109 9.07 -13.99 -0.94
N GLU A 110 10.22 -13.92 -1.63
CA GLU A 110 11.29 -12.97 -1.34
C GLU A 110 11.27 -11.87 -2.39
N VAL A 111 11.37 -10.62 -1.92
CA VAL A 111 11.21 -9.42 -2.74
C VAL A 111 12.32 -8.44 -2.45
N GLY A 112 12.91 -7.89 -3.50
CA GLY A 112 13.90 -6.82 -3.43
C GLY A 112 13.31 -5.47 -3.76
N CYS A 113 13.75 -4.42 -3.08
CA CYS A 113 13.37 -3.04 -3.36
C CYS A 113 14.56 -2.09 -3.20
N ASP A 114 14.37 -0.81 -3.54
CA ASP A 114 15.39 0.20 -3.33
C ASP A 114 15.50 0.53 -1.83
N PRO A 115 16.63 0.18 -1.16
CA PRO A 115 16.80 0.41 0.27
C PRO A 115 16.84 1.89 0.64
N HIS A 116 17.33 2.76 -0.25
CA HIS A 116 17.42 4.19 0.01
C HIS A 116 16.05 4.87 0.12
N HIS A 117 15.08 4.40 -0.67
CA HIS A 117 13.73 4.96 -0.70
C HIS A 117 12.77 4.22 0.23
N HIS A 118 12.89 2.88 0.34
CA HIS A 118 11.87 2.06 0.98
C HIS A 118 12.37 1.30 2.23
N GLY A 119 13.69 0.96 2.30
CA GLY A 119 14.23 0.04 3.30
C GLY A 119 13.94 0.46 4.75
N ARG A 120 14.05 1.74 5.06
CA ARG A 120 13.80 2.29 6.41
C ARG A 120 12.38 2.09 6.95
N TYR A 121 11.43 1.74 6.11
CA TYR A 121 10.04 1.48 6.50
C TYR A 121 9.74 0.00 6.71
N LEU A 122 10.69 -0.88 6.33
CA LEU A 122 10.52 -2.31 6.36
C LEU A 122 11.11 -2.89 7.65
N CYS A 123 10.30 -3.62 8.39
CA CYS A 123 10.74 -4.36 9.56
C CYS A 123 9.91 -5.63 9.73
N GLU A 124 10.41 -6.59 10.50
CA GLU A 124 9.67 -7.79 10.80
C GLU A 124 8.29 -7.45 11.39
N LYS A 125 7.24 -8.14 10.90
CA LYS A 125 5.82 -7.93 11.25
C LYS A 125 5.20 -6.61 10.79
N ALA A 126 5.93 -5.75 10.09
CA ALA A 126 5.30 -4.61 9.41
C ALA A 126 4.38 -5.08 8.28
N SER A 127 3.49 -4.20 7.87
CA SER A 127 2.64 -4.39 6.70
C SER A 127 3.21 -3.69 5.47
N VAL A 128 2.97 -4.26 4.30
CA VAL A 128 3.29 -3.68 3.00
C VAL A 128 2.21 -4.09 2.01
N ALA A 129 1.93 -3.25 1.01
CA ALA A 129 1.10 -3.68 -0.10
C ALA A 129 1.95 -3.98 -1.35
N LEU A 130 1.76 -5.16 -1.91
CA LEU A 130 2.35 -5.59 -3.18
C LEU A 130 1.24 -5.83 -4.20
N ASP A 131 1.25 -5.10 -5.32
CA ASP A 131 0.15 -5.09 -6.30
C ASP A 131 -1.23 -4.94 -5.62
N GLY A 132 -1.33 -4.09 -4.58
CA GLY A 132 -2.53 -3.84 -3.80
C GLY A 132 -2.87 -4.90 -2.74
N ILE A 133 -2.11 -5.97 -2.66
CA ILE A 133 -2.34 -7.04 -1.69
C ILE A 133 -1.67 -6.67 -0.36
N SER A 134 -2.45 -6.52 0.71
CA SER A 134 -1.92 -6.30 2.06
C SER A 134 -1.22 -7.55 2.57
N LEU A 135 0.07 -7.44 2.89
CA LEU A 135 0.93 -8.57 3.29
C LEU A 135 1.75 -8.20 4.52
N THR A 136 2.01 -9.19 5.37
CA THR A 136 2.84 -9.02 6.56
C THR A 136 4.25 -9.57 6.32
N LEU A 137 5.27 -8.77 6.62
CA LEU A 137 6.66 -9.19 6.52
C LEU A 137 6.97 -10.29 7.56
N ALA A 138 7.51 -11.41 7.09
CA ALA A 138 8.06 -12.43 7.97
C ALA A 138 9.49 -12.07 8.42
N GLY A 139 10.14 -11.17 7.69
CA GLY A 139 11.45 -10.60 8.00
C GLY A 139 11.98 -9.76 6.85
N CYS A 140 13.09 -9.09 7.08
CA CYS A 140 13.83 -8.31 6.08
C CYS A 140 15.33 -8.27 6.43
N ASP A 141 16.16 -7.86 5.48
CA ASP A 141 17.57 -7.53 5.73
C ASP A 141 17.69 -6.24 6.56
N ASP A 142 18.86 -6.02 7.17
CA ASP A 142 19.14 -4.88 8.05
C ASP A 142 18.96 -3.53 7.33
N ASP A 143 19.28 -3.46 6.04
CA ASP A 143 19.13 -2.26 5.22
C ASP A 143 17.76 -2.17 4.51
N GLY A 144 16.91 -3.21 4.67
CA GLY A 144 15.62 -3.31 4.01
C GLY A 144 15.70 -3.48 2.48
N SER A 145 16.86 -3.84 1.92
CA SER A 145 17.02 -4.10 0.48
C SER A 145 16.22 -5.31 0.02
N ARG A 146 15.99 -6.27 0.93
CA ARG A 146 15.20 -7.49 0.71
C ARG A 146 14.31 -7.75 1.90
N PHE A 147 13.14 -8.27 1.62
CA PHE A 147 12.20 -8.75 2.62
C PHE A 147 11.47 -10.00 2.13
N TRP A 148 10.92 -10.76 3.05
CA TRP A 148 10.21 -12.00 2.71
C TRP A 148 8.88 -12.11 3.43
N ILE A 149 7.99 -12.83 2.78
CA ILE A 149 6.58 -12.97 3.16
C ILE A 149 6.18 -14.44 3.06
N ALA A 150 5.41 -14.93 4.04
CA ALA A 150 4.75 -16.22 3.95
C ALA A 150 3.31 -16.01 3.42
N VAL A 151 3.12 -16.20 2.13
CA VAL A 151 1.80 -16.02 1.50
C VAL A 151 0.96 -17.29 1.68
N ILE A 152 -0.23 -17.16 2.26
CA ILE A 152 -1.14 -18.30 2.45
C ILE A 152 -1.73 -18.77 1.10
N PRO A 153 -2.10 -20.05 0.96
CA PRO A 153 -2.60 -20.60 -0.30
C PRO A 153 -3.81 -19.86 -0.88
N HIS A 154 -4.73 -19.42 -0.02
CA HIS A 154 -5.89 -18.65 -0.46
C HIS A 154 -5.48 -17.37 -1.18
N THR A 155 -4.63 -16.54 -0.55
CA THR A 155 -4.13 -15.28 -1.14
C THR A 155 -3.37 -15.54 -2.43
N TRP A 156 -2.51 -16.59 -2.45
CA TRP A 156 -1.78 -16.96 -3.66
C TRP A 156 -2.72 -17.25 -4.83
N MET A 157 -3.75 -18.08 -4.62
CA MET A 157 -4.65 -18.55 -5.68
C MET A 157 -5.70 -17.51 -6.10
N THR A 158 -6.07 -16.57 -5.22
CA THR A 158 -7.13 -15.58 -5.51
C THR A 158 -6.60 -14.24 -6.02
N THR A 159 -5.28 -14.08 -6.11
CA THR A 159 -4.62 -12.85 -6.58
C THR A 159 -3.73 -13.10 -7.78
N THR A 160 -3.18 -12.02 -8.36
CA THR A 160 -2.24 -12.10 -9.48
C THR A 160 -0.90 -12.75 -9.13
N LEU A 161 -0.61 -12.99 -7.85
CA LEU A 161 0.62 -13.68 -7.42
C LEU A 161 0.78 -15.06 -8.07
N GLN A 162 -0.32 -15.78 -8.31
CA GLN A 162 -0.30 -17.09 -8.98
C GLN A 162 0.32 -17.08 -10.39
N TYR A 163 0.32 -15.93 -11.06
CA TYR A 163 0.85 -15.74 -12.41
C TYR A 163 2.25 -15.14 -12.43
N ARG A 164 2.80 -14.80 -11.25
CA ARG A 164 4.11 -14.15 -11.13
C ARG A 164 5.25 -15.15 -11.20
N GLN A 165 6.37 -14.67 -11.72
CA GLN A 165 7.62 -15.40 -11.82
C GLN A 165 8.76 -14.62 -11.14
N VAL A 166 9.85 -15.32 -10.85
CA VAL A 166 11.09 -14.69 -10.40
C VAL A 166 11.55 -13.67 -11.45
N GLY A 167 11.86 -12.47 -11.01
CA GLY A 167 12.24 -11.36 -11.87
C GLY A 167 11.10 -10.39 -12.20
N ASP A 168 9.83 -10.76 -11.97
CA ASP A 168 8.70 -9.88 -12.23
C ASP A 168 8.69 -8.67 -11.30
N PRO A 169 8.33 -7.48 -11.81
CA PRO A 169 8.10 -6.30 -10.99
C PRO A 169 6.71 -6.36 -10.32
N LEU A 170 6.64 -5.79 -9.12
CA LEU A 170 5.41 -5.57 -8.35
C LEU A 170 5.30 -4.09 -7.99
N ASN A 171 4.10 -3.56 -7.94
CA ASN A 171 3.85 -2.25 -7.33
C ASN A 171 4.04 -2.37 -5.81
N LEU A 172 4.81 -1.46 -5.23
CA LEU A 172 5.09 -1.40 -3.81
C LEU A 172 4.43 -0.16 -3.21
N GLU A 173 3.61 -0.35 -2.20
CA GLU A 173 3.10 0.73 -1.35
C GLU A 173 3.50 0.45 0.11
N ILE A 174 4.19 1.40 0.71
CA ILE A 174 4.61 1.39 2.11
C ILE A 174 3.43 1.78 3.00
N ASP A 175 3.35 1.19 4.18
CA ASP A 175 2.32 1.52 5.16
C ASP A 175 2.31 3.03 5.46
N LEU A 176 1.13 3.64 5.30
CA LEU A 176 0.93 5.07 5.47
C LEU A 176 1.32 5.56 6.87
N LEU A 177 1.13 4.73 7.89
CA LEU A 177 1.52 5.05 9.27
C LEU A 177 3.04 5.20 9.40
N ALA A 178 3.82 4.36 8.71
CA ALA A 178 5.28 4.47 8.72
C ALA A 178 5.75 5.79 8.11
N LYS A 179 5.16 6.22 6.99
CA LYS A 179 5.46 7.50 6.32
C LYS A 179 5.15 8.71 7.21
N TYR A 180 3.98 8.73 7.85
CA TYR A 180 3.62 9.83 8.76
C TYR A 180 4.50 9.84 10.01
N THR A 181 4.79 8.68 10.57
CA THR A 181 5.68 8.56 11.74
C THR A 181 7.06 9.13 11.43
N GLU A 182 7.67 8.73 10.31
CA GLU A 182 8.95 9.28 9.88
C GLU A 182 8.90 10.80 9.74
N ARG A 183 7.87 11.34 9.06
CA ARG A 183 7.76 12.77 8.83
C ARG A 183 7.66 13.56 10.15
N LEU A 184 6.92 13.06 11.11
CA LEU A 184 6.78 13.67 12.43
C LEU A 184 8.08 13.62 13.23
N LEU A 185 8.80 12.48 13.21
CA LEU A 185 10.10 12.34 13.86
C LEU A 185 11.14 13.26 13.21
N TYR A 186 11.18 13.33 11.88
CA TYR A 186 12.07 14.22 11.16
C TYR A 186 11.81 15.70 11.49
N ALA A 187 10.55 16.13 11.49
CA ALA A 187 10.18 17.51 11.87
C ALA A 187 10.63 17.85 13.29
N ARG A 188 10.51 16.88 14.23
CA ARG A 188 10.97 17.04 15.61
C ARG A 188 12.50 17.15 15.70
N SER A 189 13.25 16.37 14.94
CA SER A 189 14.72 16.42 14.92
C SER A 189 15.25 17.75 14.37
N GLN A 190 14.57 18.35 13.39
CA GLN A 190 14.98 19.64 12.80
C GLN A 190 14.63 20.84 13.71
N ALA A 191 13.65 20.70 14.60
CA ALA A 191 13.28 21.76 15.55
C ALA A 191 14.37 21.97 16.65
N GLY A 192 15.49 21.26 16.63
CA GLY A 192 16.75 21.46 17.34
C GLY A 192 16.63 21.67 18.84
N GLY A 193 16.94 20.65 19.60
CA GLY A 193 17.28 20.63 21.04
C GLY A 193 17.09 21.88 21.85
N SER A 194 16.17 21.87 22.76
CA SER A 194 16.13 22.39 24.11
C SER A 194 14.78 22.86 24.62
N ASP A 195 13.72 22.92 23.83
CA ASP A 195 12.38 23.11 24.43
C ASP A 195 11.39 22.25 23.62
N SER A 196 10.99 21.12 24.19
CA SER A 196 9.88 20.32 23.64
C SER A 196 8.60 21.14 23.78
N PRO A 197 8.03 21.70 22.68
CA PRO A 197 6.64 22.16 22.76
C PRO A 197 5.81 20.91 23.01
N GLY A 198 4.96 20.93 24.02
CA GLY A 198 3.99 19.90 24.26
C GLY A 198 3.16 19.61 22.99
N PRO A 199 2.51 18.45 22.86
CA PRO A 199 1.91 17.95 21.63
C PRO A 199 0.83 18.86 21.02
N PHE A 200 0.35 19.88 21.71
CA PHE A 200 -0.64 20.86 21.20
C PHE A 200 -0.37 22.25 21.74
N PRO A 201 -0.27 23.29 20.88
CA PRO A 201 -0.28 24.68 21.36
C PRO A 201 -1.64 24.97 22.01
N GLY A 202 -1.62 25.48 23.24
CA GLY A 202 -2.80 26.02 23.88
C GLY A 202 -3.41 27.16 23.02
N ARG A 203 -4.71 27.46 23.20
CA ARG A 203 -5.41 28.52 22.47
C ARG A 203 -4.71 29.89 22.55
N ASP A 204 -3.81 30.08 23.46
CA ASP A 204 -3.10 31.35 23.78
C ASP A 204 -1.65 31.32 23.26
N GLY A 205 -1.24 30.34 22.42
CA GLY A 205 0.12 30.26 21.89
C GLY A 205 1.20 29.83 22.89
N LYS A 206 0.82 29.52 24.16
CA LYS A 206 1.73 29.00 25.18
C LYS A 206 1.70 27.50 25.18
N ALA A 207 2.87 26.87 25.27
CA ALA A 207 2.99 25.40 25.39
C ALA A 207 2.21 24.95 26.65
N ALA A 208 1.26 24.02 26.46
CA ALA A 208 0.63 23.38 27.62
C ALA A 208 1.69 22.58 28.37
N PRO A 209 1.73 22.60 29.69
CA PRO A 209 2.64 21.79 30.47
C PRO A 209 2.41 20.29 30.13
N PRO A 210 3.47 19.47 30.08
CA PRO A 210 3.31 18.05 29.80
C PRO A 210 2.38 17.44 30.84
N ILE A 211 1.34 16.75 30.37
CA ILE A 211 0.43 16.01 31.25
C ILE A 211 1.24 14.81 31.80
N PRO A 212 1.53 14.76 33.12
CA PRO A 212 2.24 13.64 33.69
C PRO A 212 1.36 12.41 33.68
N ILE A 213 1.53 11.52 32.70
CA ILE A 213 0.84 10.23 32.69
C ILE A 213 1.52 9.37 33.76
N ASN A 214 1.00 9.43 34.98
CA ASN A 214 1.43 8.64 36.11
C ASN A 214 0.21 7.98 36.78
N ALA A 215 0.43 7.09 37.75
CA ALA A 215 -0.63 6.34 38.41
C ALA A 215 -1.66 7.25 39.12
N ALA A 216 -1.28 8.46 39.55
CA ALA A 216 -2.22 9.41 40.16
C ALA A 216 -3.12 10.04 39.07
N TRP A 217 -2.57 10.40 37.94
CA TRP A 217 -3.34 10.92 36.81
C TRP A 217 -4.29 9.86 36.24
N LEU A 218 -3.82 8.59 36.05
CA LEU A 218 -4.67 7.49 35.58
C LEU A 218 -5.86 7.28 36.52
N ARG A 219 -5.66 7.24 37.83
CA ARG A 219 -6.76 7.14 38.80
C ARG A 219 -7.74 8.31 38.73
N SER A 220 -7.26 9.53 38.47
CA SER A 220 -8.14 10.69 38.31
C SER A 220 -9.00 10.65 37.05
N GLN A 221 -8.61 9.84 36.05
CA GLN A 221 -9.34 9.59 34.80
C GLN A 221 -10.22 8.33 34.85
N GLY A 222 -10.29 7.64 36.02
CA GLY A 222 -11.13 6.46 36.21
C GLY A 222 -10.51 5.12 35.77
N TRP A 223 -9.17 5.06 35.67
CA TRP A 223 -8.41 3.84 35.39
C TRP A 223 -7.73 3.28 36.64
#